data_dee908288165b564aace0780f5c6909c
#
_entry.id   dee908288165b564aace0780f5c6909c
#
_cell.length_a   1.000
_cell.length_b   1.000
_cell.length_c   1.000
_cell.angle_alpha   90.00
_cell.angle_beta   90.00
_cell.angle_gamma   90.00
#
_symmetry.space_group_name_H-M   'P 1'
#
loop_
_entity.id
_entity.type
_entity.pdbx_description
1 polymer ?
#
loop_
_entity_poly.entity_id
_entity_poly.type
_entity_poly.pdbx_seq_one_letter_code
_entity_poly.pdbx_strand_id
1 'polypeptide(L)'
;MASTNKRKVSTPVFTHEGGKASHIGFEEKLQRTVLCCLLNEDTFYEDGESIKDRIKEYMGKVSTEFAIATLNKAKHEYHLRHTPLFMLTVLASQGKLTKELVYSTVTRVDDITELLAMYLADGKKKTLPKQLQKGLAMSFDKFDEYQFGKYKGSKKTVSLKDAVMLCHPKAPNDEKNALYKKIVDNSLATPLTWETELSAGKDKKTVFEGLLSQNKLGALALLRNLRNMEQAQVSQRAIVDGIEKMNVRGIMPYNFYTANKYSEGTYSKQLETAMLKAARETFDKLEGNTLFMVDVSGSMNSKLAGKSEVSCGEAAASLAAIMDEVCEFDKVYTFDMDPHQTRSKGFALADACSRCSGGTDVQGCTNRVVDANTRPFDRVIIITDEQSSGGCFSKAVLRIPHKYIVNVAPYQFGIAYDAFIHINGFSDGIFKYIAEYEKMCAKSEE
;
A
#
# COMPACT_ATOMS: atom_id res chain seq x y z
N MET A 1 -37.26 39.50 -9.00
CA MET A 1 -37.38 38.64 -7.80
C MET A 1 -36.01 37.99 -7.54
N ALA A 2 -35.34 38.41 -6.46
CA ALA A 2 -34.04 37.90 -6.11
C ALA A 2 -34.15 36.48 -5.53
N SER A 3 -33.54 35.48 -6.16
CA SER A 3 -33.47 34.13 -5.60
C SER A 3 -32.48 34.14 -4.45
N THR A 4 -33.00 34.02 -3.24
CA THR A 4 -32.21 33.81 -2.02
C THR A 4 -31.43 32.50 -2.14
N ASN A 5 -30.12 32.58 -2.24
CA ASN A 5 -29.18 31.46 -2.07
C ASN A 5 -29.38 30.86 -0.66
N LYS A 6 -30.27 29.91 -0.52
CA LYS A 6 -30.36 29.08 0.69
C LYS A 6 -29.09 28.23 0.71
N ARG A 7 -28.11 28.58 1.56
CA ARG A 7 -27.03 27.67 1.96
C ARG A 7 -27.71 26.36 2.37
N LYS A 8 -27.44 25.26 1.63
CA LYS A 8 -27.80 23.92 2.11
C LYS A 8 -27.06 23.72 3.42
N VAL A 9 -27.82 23.74 4.53
CA VAL A 9 -27.31 23.32 5.82
C VAL A 9 -27.02 21.83 5.66
N SER A 10 -25.75 21.45 5.57
CA SER A 10 -25.35 20.05 5.55
C SER A 10 -25.69 19.43 6.91
N THR A 11 -26.37 18.29 6.89
CA THR A 11 -26.64 17.53 8.12
C THR A 11 -25.33 17.22 8.80
N PRO A 12 -25.16 17.47 10.11
CA PRO A 12 -23.94 17.12 10.83
C PRO A 12 -23.68 15.61 10.68
N VAL A 13 -22.43 15.25 10.36
CA VAL A 13 -21.97 13.87 10.34
C VAL A 13 -21.03 13.63 11.51
N PHE A 14 -20.97 12.39 11.98
CA PHE A 14 -20.16 12.01 13.14
C PHE A 14 -19.26 10.83 12.78
N THR A 15 -18.12 10.72 13.47
CA THR A 15 -17.25 9.56 13.43
C THR A 15 -17.91 8.38 14.16
N HIS A 16 -17.33 7.19 14.04
CA HIS A 16 -17.79 6.03 14.81
C HIS A 16 -17.76 6.28 16.33
N GLU A 17 -16.75 7.02 16.79
CA GLU A 17 -16.58 7.41 18.20
C GLU A 17 -17.42 8.62 18.62
N GLY A 18 -18.32 9.12 17.77
CA GLY A 18 -19.24 10.19 18.06
C GLY A 18 -18.70 11.61 17.93
N GLY A 19 -17.44 11.80 17.48
CA GLY A 19 -16.88 13.12 17.19
C GLY A 19 -17.46 13.75 15.93
N LYS A 20 -17.44 15.09 15.83
CA LYS A 20 -17.86 15.78 14.60
C LYS A 20 -16.96 15.41 13.43
N ALA A 21 -17.58 15.04 12.31
CA ALA A 21 -16.88 14.67 11.07
C ALA A 21 -17.22 15.64 9.93
N SER A 22 -16.40 15.65 8.89
CA SER A 22 -16.60 16.41 7.66
C SER A 22 -17.21 15.52 6.56
N HIS A 23 -18.01 16.14 5.69
CA HIS A 23 -18.45 15.48 4.46
C HIS A 23 -17.26 15.38 3.51
N ILE A 24 -16.95 14.18 3.08
CA ILE A 24 -15.87 13.87 2.15
C ILE A 24 -16.42 13.93 0.72
N GLY A 25 -15.73 14.62 -0.19
CA GLY A 25 -16.03 14.65 -1.62
C GLY A 25 -15.86 13.28 -2.30
N PHE A 26 -16.44 13.10 -3.49
CA PHE A 26 -16.32 11.81 -4.21
C PHE A 26 -14.88 11.54 -4.66
N GLU A 27 -14.08 12.57 -4.91
CA GLU A 27 -12.67 12.43 -5.27
C GLU A 27 -11.86 11.85 -4.10
N GLU A 28 -12.00 12.42 -2.90
CA GLU A 28 -11.35 11.91 -1.70
C GLU A 28 -11.87 10.51 -1.34
N LYS A 29 -13.19 10.28 -1.45
CA LYS A 29 -13.78 8.94 -1.23
C LYS A 29 -13.18 7.91 -2.16
N LEU A 30 -13.00 8.23 -3.45
CA LEU A 30 -12.37 7.34 -4.42
C LEU A 30 -10.91 7.07 -4.03
N GLN A 31 -10.12 8.11 -3.75
CA GLN A 31 -8.72 7.96 -3.36
C GLN A 31 -8.59 7.11 -2.09
N ARG A 32 -9.34 7.40 -1.05
CA ARG A 32 -9.32 6.62 0.20
C ARG A 32 -9.64 5.15 -0.06
N THR A 33 -10.72 4.88 -0.79
CA THR A 33 -11.13 3.51 -1.09
C THR A 33 -10.10 2.77 -1.95
N VAL A 34 -9.51 3.45 -2.94
CA VAL A 34 -8.52 2.85 -3.85
C VAL A 34 -7.18 2.60 -3.17
N LEU A 35 -6.71 3.55 -2.34
CA LEU A 35 -5.35 3.54 -1.80
C LEU A 35 -5.25 2.86 -0.42
N CYS A 36 -6.35 2.80 0.36
CA CYS A 36 -6.36 2.19 1.69
C CYS A 36 -6.88 0.75 1.70
N CYS A 37 -7.65 0.32 0.68
CA CYS A 37 -8.31 -0.97 0.71
C CYS A 37 -7.62 -1.99 -0.18
N LEU A 38 -7.53 -3.23 0.29
CA LEU A 38 -7.10 -4.37 -0.51
C LEU A 38 -8.33 -5.11 -1.05
N LEU A 39 -8.55 -5.01 -2.34
CA LEU A 39 -9.79 -5.37 -3.04
C LEU A 39 -10.29 -6.81 -2.82
N ASN A 40 -9.40 -7.76 -2.57
CA ASN A 40 -9.75 -9.18 -2.42
C ASN A 40 -9.69 -9.65 -0.96
N GLU A 41 -9.73 -8.73 -0.02
CA GLU A 41 -9.59 -9.03 1.39
C GLU A 41 -10.70 -8.35 2.18
N ASP A 42 -11.27 -9.06 3.15
CA ASP A 42 -12.23 -8.50 4.07
C ASP A 42 -11.51 -7.50 4.98
N THR A 43 -12.08 -6.33 5.14
CA THR A 43 -11.64 -5.33 6.11
C THR A 43 -12.51 -5.40 7.36
N PHE A 44 -12.11 -4.70 8.43
CA PHE A 44 -12.85 -4.72 9.70
C PHE A 44 -14.33 -4.32 9.56
N TYR A 45 -14.65 -3.41 8.65
CA TYR A 45 -16.02 -2.91 8.44
C TYR A 45 -16.63 -3.30 7.10
N GLU A 46 -15.89 -3.89 6.18
CA GLU A 46 -16.35 -4.13 4.82
C GLU A 46 -15.71 -5.36 4.18
N ASP A 47 -16.48 -6.02 3.34
CA ASP A 47 -16.00 -7.08 2.45
C ASP A 47 -15.49 -6.55 1.10
N GLY A 48 -14.80 -7.38 0.34
CA GLY A 48 -14.22 -6.99 -0.94
C GLY A 48 -15.27 -6.63 -2.01
N GLU A 49 -16.49 -7.12 -1.93
CA GLU A 49 -17.57 -6.78 -2.87
C GLU A 49 -18.11 -5.37 -2.58
N SER A 50 -18.28 -4.99 -1.29
CA SER A 50 -18.64 -3.64 -0.89
C SER A 50 -17.61 -2.61 -1.34
N ILE A 51 -16.31 -2.96 -1.28
CA ILE A 51 -15.22 -2.11 -1.79
C ILE A 51 -15.33 -1.92 -3.31
N LYS A 52 -15.59 -3.00 -4.06
CA LYS A 52 -15.77 -2.94 -5.51
C LYS A 52 -16.95 -2.05 -5.91
N ASP A 53 -18.07 -2.17 -5.22
CA ASP A 53 -19.27 -1.39 -5.50
C ASP A 53 -19.06 0.10 -5.23
N ARG A 54 -18.34 0.45 -4.16
CA ARG A 54 -17.97 1.85 -3.89
C ARG A 54 -17.02 2.39 -4.94
N ILE A 55 -16.02 1.64 -5.38
CA ILE A 55 -15.12 2.08 -6.46
C ILE A 55 -15.92 2.35 -7.74
N LYS A 56 -16.86 1.45 -8.11
CA LYS A 56 -17.76 1.66 -9.27
C LYS A 56 -18.59 2.93 -9.12
N GLU A 57 -19.22 3.11 -7.95
CA GLU A 57 -20.03 4.28 -7.65
C GLU A 57 -19.23 5.58 -7.76
N TYR A 58 -18.09 5.64 -7.07
CA TYR A 58 -17.27 6.86 -7.01
C TYR A 58 -16.63 7.19 -8.36
N MET A 59 -16.17 6.19 -9.10
CA MET A 59 -15.70 6.40 -10.48
C MET A 59 -16.80 6.91 -11.42
N GLY A 60 -18.08 6.68 -11.11
CA GLY A 60 -19.22 7.27 -11.81
C GLY A 60 -19.52 8.72 -11.44
N LYS A 61 -18.93 9.24 -10.35
CA LYS A 61 -19.19 10.58 -9.79
C LYS A 61 -18.03 11.55 -9.94
N VAL A 62 -16.84 11.05 -10.35
CA VAL A 62 -15.63 11.85 -10.58
C VAL A 62 -15.33 11.96 -12.08
N SER A 63 -14.44 12.90 -12.45
CA SER A 63 -13.98 13.00 -13.84
C SER A 63 -13.15 11.77 -14.25
N THR A 64 -13.13 11.48 -15.55
CA THR A 64 -12.33 10.36 -16.08
C THR A 64 -10.85 10.59 -15.84
N GLU A 65 -10.40 11.82 -16.00
CA GLU A 65 -9.03 12.27 -15.79
C GLU A 65 -8.60 12.02 -14.34
N PHE A 66 -9.45 12.38 -13.37
CA PHE A 66 -9.19 12.14 -11.95
C PHE A 66 -9.14 10.64 -11.62
N ALA A 67 -10.06 9.84 -12.17
CA ALA A 67 -10.05 8.39 -12.00
C ALA A 67 -8.77 7.75 -12.55
N ILE A 68 -8.30 8.18 -13.74
CA ILE A 68 -7.04 7.71 -14.34
C ILE A 68 -5.83 8.16 -13.50
N ALA A 69 -5.80 9.40 -13.02
CA ALA A 69 -4.74 9.89 -12.14
C ALA A 69 -4.66 9.05 -10.85
N THR A 70 -5.82 8.76 -10.22
CA THR A 70 -5.90 7.91 -9.03
C THR A 70 -5.42 6.48 -9.32
N LEU A 71 -5.80 5.89 -10.46
CA LEU A 71 -5.32 4.58 -10.91
C LEU A 71 -3.79 4.56 -11.05
N ASN A 72 -3.22 5.55 -11.74
CA ASN A 72 -1.78 5.65 -11.95
C ASN A 72 -1.04 5.81 -10.61
N LYS A 73 -1.56 6.66 -9.72
CA LYS A 73 -1.02 6.82 -8.36
C LYS A 73 -1.04 5.49 -7.60
N ALA A 74 -2.16 4.78 -7.60
CA ALA A 74 -2.30 3.48 -6.95
C ALA A 74 -1.31 2.44 -7.52
N LYS A 75 -1.11 2.42 -8.84
CA LYS A 75 -0.23 1.43 -9.50
C LYS A 75 1.25 1.74 -9.34
N HIS A 76 1.65 2.99 -9.58
CA HIS A 76 3.07 3.35 -9.75
C HIS A 76 3.71 3.98 -8.52
N GLU A 77 2.92 4.63 -7.66
CA GLU A 77 3.40 5.24 -6.43
C GLU A 77 3.14 4.36 -5.20
N TYR A 78 1.93 3.78 -5.11
CA TYR A 78 1.52 2.90 -4.00
C TYR A 78 1.72 1.42 -4.28
N HIS A 79 2.19 1.05 -5.47
CA HIS A 79 2.49 -0.33 -5.89
C HIS A 79 1.35 -1.32 -5.67
N LEU A 80 0.11 -0.83 -5.65
CA LEU A 80 -1.08 -1.66 -5.49
C LEU A 80 -1.30 -2.50 -6.75
N ARG A 81 -1.85 -3.70 -6.55
CA ARG A 81 -2.02 -4.64 -7.64
C ARG A 81 -3.46 -4.77 -8.12
N HIS A 82 -4.35 -5.16 -7.22
CA HIS A 82 -5.71 -5.56 -7.60
C HIS A 82 -6.62 -4.36 -7.89
N THR A 83 -6.53 -3.31 -7.08
CA THR A 83 -7.37 -2.13 -7.20
C THR A 83 -7.19 -1.41 -8.54
N PRO A 84 -5.96 -1.13 -9.04
CA PRO A 84 -5.76 -0.55 -10.37
C PRO A 84 -6.30 -1.44 -11.50
N LEU A 85 -6.12 -2.76 -11.41
CA LEU A 85 -6.67 -3.70 -12.40
C LEU A 85 -8.21 -3.66 -12.42
N PHE A 86 -8.83 -3.60 -11.24
CA PHE A 86 -10.28 -3.48 -11.14
C PHE A 86 -10.78 -2.14 -11.74
N MET A 87 -10.10 -1.03 -11.47
CA MET A 87 -10.43 0.26 -12.07
C MET A 87 -10.38 0.22 -13.60
N LEU A 88 -9.43 -0.53 -14.22
CA LEU A 88 -9.43 -0.75 -15.66
C LEU A 88 -10.72 -1.44 -16.13
N THR A 89 -11.25 -2.42 -15.37
CA THR A 89 -12.52 -3.08 -15.74
C THR A 89 -13.70 -2.12 -15.70
N VAL A 90 -13.72 -1.20 -14.72
CA VAL A 90 -14.74 -0.16 -14.62
C VAL A 90 -14.66 0.81 -15.80
N LEU A 91 -13.45 1.32 -16.13
CA LEU A 91 -13.22 2.17 -17.31
C LEU A 91 -13.61 1.46 -18.62
N ALA A 92 -13.34 0.15 -18.73
CA ALA A 92 -13.74 -0.67 -19.87
C ALA A 92 -15.27 -0.71 -20.02
N SER A 93 -16.00 -0.91 -18.92
CA SER A 93 -17.45 -0.95 -18.93
C SER A 93 -18.10 0.40 -19.25
N GLN A 94 -17.40 1.50 -18.94
CA GLN A 94 -17.82 2.88 -19.25
C GLN A 94 -17.41 3.33 -20.67
N GLY A 95 -16.68 2.51 -21.43
CA GLY A 95 -16.18 2.90 -22.76
C GLY A 95 -15.04 3.94 -22.73
N LYS A 96 -14.41 4.15 -21.58
CA LYS A 96 -13.38 5.17 -21.32
C LYS A 96 -11.95 4.60 -21.26
N LEU A 97 -11.80 3.30 -21.49
CA LEU A 97 -10.51 2.62 -21.45
C LEU A 97 -9.70 2.89 -22.73
N THR A 98 -8.39 3.08 -22.59
CA THR A 98 -7.42 3.11 -23.70
C THR A 98 -6.45 1.93 -23.62
N LYS A 99 -5.95 1.46 -24.75
CA LYS A 99 -4.96 0.38 -24.80
C LYS A 99 -3.64 0.77 -24.15
N GLU A 100 -3.27 2.03 -24.21
CA GLU A 100 -2.07 2.62 -23.60
C GLU A 100 -2.15 2.54 -22.08
N LEU A 101 -3.32 2.86 -21.48
CA LEU A 101 -3.54 2.76 -20.04
C LEU A 101 -3.46 1.31 -19.58
N VAL A 102 -4.03 0.36 -20.31
CA VAL A 102 -3.89 -1.07 -20.01
C VAL A 102 -2.42 -1.47 -20.06
N TYR A 103 -1.73 -1.10 -21.14
CA TYR A 103 -0.32 -1.42 -21.32
C TYR A 103 0.54 -0.87 -20.18
N SER A 104 0.38 0.40 -19.78
CA SER A 104 1.15 0.99 -18.66
C SER A 104 0.86 0.33 -17.33
N THR A 105 -0.40 -0.06 -17.07
CA THR A 105 -0.83 -0.64 -15.79
C THR A 105 -0.39 -2.10 -15.63
N VAL A 106 -0.34 -2.89 -16.72
CA VAL A 106 0.12 -4.28 -16.69
C VAL A 106 1.64 -4.31 -16.55
N THR A 107 2.13 -4.66 -15.38
CA THR A 107 3.58 -4.72 -15.04
C THR A 107 4.08 -6.12 -14.75
N ARG A 108 3.18 -7.10 -14.65
CA ARG A 108 3.46 -8.51 -14.34
C ARG A 108 2.69 -9.42 -15.29
N VAL A 109 3.22 -10.60 -15.54
CA VAL A 109 2.53 -11.61 -16.36
C VAL A 109 1.15 -11.96 -15.81
N ASP A 110 1.06 -12.14 -14.49
CA ASP A 110 -0.19 -12.54 -13.85
C ASP A 110 -1.23 -11.42 -13.79
N ASP A 111 -0.86 -10.14 -14.02
CA ASP A 111 -1.82 -9.04 -14.20
C ASP A 111 -2.70 -9.28 -15.44
N ILE A 112 -2.16 -9.91 -16.50
CA ILE A 112 -2.91 -10.23 -17.73
C ILE A 112 -4.08 -11.18 -17.42
N THR A 113 -3.78 -12.29 -16.78
CA THR A 113 -4.79 -13.32 -16.46
C THR A 113 -5.79 -12.84 -15.41
N GLU A 114 -5.31 -12.04 -14.44
CA GLU A 114 -6.11 -11.46 -13.38
C GLU A 114 -7.11 -10.41 -13.90
N LEU A 115 -6.65 -9.50 -14.75
CA LEU A 115 -7.50 -8.48 -15.37
C LEU A 115 -8.60 -9.13 -16.24
N LEU A 116 -8.25 -10.17 -17.00
CA LEU A 116 -9.24 -10.95 -17.74
C LEU A 116 -10.24 -11.64 -16.81
N ALA A 117 -9.77 -12.29 -15.74
CA ALA A 117 -10.62 -12.95 -14.76
C ALA A 117 -11.58 -11.95 -14.09
N MET A 118 -11.08 -10.77 -13.65
CA MET A 118 -11.91 -9.71 -13.08
C MET A 118 -12.96 -9.20 -14.05
N TYR A 119 -12.62 -9.00 -15.33
CA TYR A 119 -13.55 -8.54 -16.34
C TYR A 119 -14.63 -9.56 -16.67
N LEU A 120 -14.28 -10.84 -16.67
CA LEU A 120 -15.19 -11.96 -17.00
C LEU A 120 -16.03 -12.45 -15.80
N ALA A 121 -15.65 -12.09 -14.56
CA ALA A 121 -16.31 -12.57 -13.35
C ALA A 121 -17.80 -12.18 -13.23
N ASP A 122 -18.25 -11.13 -13.88
CA ASP A 122 -19.65 -10.63 -13.84
C ASP A 122 -20.68 -11.59 -14.52
N GLY A 123 -20.28 -12.82 -14.87
CA GLY A 123 -21.17 -13.91 -15.35
C GLY A 123 -21.94 -13.65 -16.65
N LYS A 124 -21.91 -12.45 -17.18
CA LYS A 124 -22.49 -12.09 -18.48
C LYS A 124 -21.45 -12.41 -19.56
N LYS A 125 -21.80 -13.21 -20.57
CA LYS A 125 -20.96 -13.42 -21.77
C LYS A 125 -20.72 -12.05 -22.45
N LYS A 126 -19.68 -11.34 -22.01
CA LYS A 126 -19.29 -10.06 -22.59
C LYS A 126 -18.16 -10.30 -23.57
N THR A 127 -18.29 -9.76 -24.77
CA THR A 127 -17.14 -9.63 -25.68
C THR A 127 -16.12 -8.69 -25.06
N LEU A 128 -14.84 -9.02 -25.19
CA LEU A 128 -13.76 -8.16 -24.70
C LEU A 128 -13.79 -6.81 -25.45
N PRO A 129 -13.82 -5.67 -24.76
CA PRO A 129 -13.68 -4.37 -25.41
C PRO A 129 -12.36 -4.31 -26.19
N LYS A 130 -12.39 -3.78 -27.40
CA LYS A 130 -11.21 -3.75 -28.28
C LYS A 130 -10.00 -3.05 -27.64
N GLN A 131 -10.20 -2.03 -26.81
CA GLN A 131 -9.11 -1.36 -26.12
C GLN A 131 -8.47 -2.26 -25.06
N LEU A 132 -9.27 -3.00 -24.30
CA LEU A 132 -8.79 -3.98 -23.32
C LEU A 132 -8.01 -5.09 -24.03
N GLN A 133 -8.60 -5.70 -25.08
CA GLN A 133 -7.96 -6.73 -25.87
C GLN A 133 -6.61 -6.31 -26.44
N LYS A 134 -6.57 -5.12 -27.09
CA LYS A 134 -5.33 -4.59 -27.70
C LYS A 134 -4.27 -4.26 -26.64
N GLY A 135 -4.66 -3.64 -25.51
CA GLY A 135 -3.72 -3.30 -24.44
C GLY A 135 -3.11 -4.55 -23.79
N LEU A 136 -3.93 -5.56 -23.53
CA LEU A 136 -3.43 -6.86 -23.06
C LEU A 136 -2.53 -7.55 -24.09
N ALA A 137 -2.94 -7.57 -25.37
CA ALA A 137 -2.13 -8.14 -26.44
C ALA A 137 -0.73 -7.48 -26.53
N MET A 138 -0.66 -6.15 -26.46
CA MET A 138 0.61 -5.42 -26.42
C MET A 138 1.45 -5.79 -25.19
N SER A 139 0.80 -6.06 -24.05
CA SER A 139 1.50 -6.33 -22.79
C SER A 139 2.27 -7.67 -22.82
N PHE A 140 1.93 -8.61 -23.68
CA PHE A 140 2.67 -9.87 -23.84
C PHE A 140 4.12 -9.64 -24.25
N ASP A 141 4.39 -8.59 -25.01
CA ASP A 141 5.75 -8.30 -25.49
C ASP A 141 6.72 -7.87 -24.39
N LYS A 142 6.21 -7.40 -23.25
CA LYS A 142 7.03 -7.00 -22.10
C LYS A 142 7.77 -8.14 -21.43
N PHE A 143 7.31 -9.40 -21.58
CA PHE A 143 7.69 -10.50 -20.71
C PHE A 143 8.47 -11.57 -21.47
N ASP A 144 9.46 -12.15 -20.80
CA ASP A 144 10.27 -13.27 -21.28
C ASP A 144 9.71 -14.64 -20.86
N GLU A 145 10.37 -15.73 -21.33
CA GLU A 145 9.98 -17.09 -21.02
C GLU A 145 10.05 -17.39 -19.51
N TYR A 146 11.05 -16.86 -18.82
CA TYR A 146 11.20 -17.03 -17.37
C TYR A 146 10.01 -16.41 -16.61
N GLN A 147 9.61 -15.21 -17.01
CA GLN A 147 8.49 -14.51 -16.40
C GLN A 147 7.16 -15.23 -16.65
N PHE A 148 6.91 -15.72 -17.86
CA PHE A 148 5.72 -16.54 -18.15
C PHE A 148 5.76 -17.89 -17.41
N GLY A 149 6.92 -18.52 -17.36
CA GLY A 149 7.11 -19.82 -16.70
C GLY A 149 6.76 -19.81 -15.21
N LYS A 150 6.97 -18.69 -14.51
CA LYS A 150 6.58 -18.52 -13.10
C LYS A 150 5.08 -18.74 -12.84
N TYR A 151 4.25 -18.49 -13.83
CA TYR A 151 2.79 -18.56 -13.71
C TYR A 151 2.20 -19.75 -14.49
N LYS A 152 3.05 -20.65 -15.01
CA LYS A 152 2.65 -21.90 -15.60
C LYS A 152 1.95 -22.77 -14.55
N GLY A 153 0.76 -23.28 -14.90
CA GLY A 153 0.02 -24.24 -14.04
C GLY A 153 -0.67 -23.61 -12.82
N SER A 154 -0.72 -22.27 -12.71
CA SER A 154 -1.55 -21.66 -11.66
C SER A 154 -3.02 -22.04 -11.85
N LYS A 155 -3.69 -22.56 -10.81
CA LYS A 155 -5.14 -22.87 -10.79
C LYS A 155 -5.96 -21.57 -10.80
N LYS A 156 -5.82 -20.78 -11.86
CA LYS A 156 -6.56 -19.51 -12.04
C LYS A 156 -7.76 -19.74 -12.95
N THR A 157 -8.80 -18.93 -12.79
CA THR A 157 -10.01 -18.94 -13.61
C THR A 157 -9.70 -18.73 -15.09
N VAL A 158 -8.64 -17.94 -15.40
CA VAL A 158 -8.15 -17.71 -16.76
C VAL A 158 -6.68 -18.11 -16.80
N SER A 159 -6.32 -19.02 -17.69
CA SER A 159 -4.94 -19.46 -17.92
C SER A 159 -4.19 -18.51 -18.88
N LEU A 160 -2.86 -18.64 -18.94
CA LEU A 160 -2.06 -17.91 -19.94
C LEU A 160 -2.44 -18.31 -21.37
N LYS A 161 -2.78 -19.60 -21.61
CA LYS A 161 -3.29 -20.08 -22.89
C LYS A 161 -4.59 -19.38 -23.26
N ASP A 162 -5.55 -19.30 -22.32
CA ASP A 162 -6.81 -18.59 -22.55
C ASP A 162 -6.56 -17.12 -22.87
N ALA A 163 -5.62 -16.48 -22.17
CA ALA A 163 -5.26 -15.09 -22.43
C ALA A 163 -4.67 -14.88 -23.83
N VAL A 164 -3.82 -15.78 -24.33
CA VAL A 164 -3.32 -15.74 -25.73
C VAL A 164 -4.48 -15.88 -26.71
N MET A 165 -5.39 -16.84 -26.45
CA MET A 165 -6.53 -17.11 -27.33
C MET A 165 -7.58 -15.99 -27.33
N LEU A 166 -7.71 -15.25 -26.23
CA LEU A 166 -8.66 -14.12 -26.11
C LEU A 166 -8.08 -12.81 -26.65
N CYS A 167 -6.80 -12.58 -26.44
CA CYS A 167 -6.15 -11.30 -26.77
C CYS A 167 -5.51 -11.29 -28.17
N HIS A 168 -5.14 -12.45 -28.71
CA HIS A 168 -4.44 -12.61 -30.00
C HIS A 168 -3.20 -11.70 -30.11
N PRO A 169 -2.19 -11.84 -29.22
CA PRO A 169 -0.99 -11.02 -29.29
C PRO A 169 -0.24 -11.28 -30.59
N LYS A 170 0.15 -10.19 -31.27
CA LYS A 170 1.01 -10.28 -32.45
C LYS A 170 2.46 -10.31 -32.00
N ALA A 171 3.19 -11.34 -32.40
CA ALA A 171 4.62 -11.44 -32.13
C ALA A 171 5.39 -10.42 -32.98
N PRO A 172 6.29 -9.60 -32.39
CA PRO A 172 7.09 -8.65 -33.12
C PRO A 172 8.25 -9.32 -33.90
N ASN A 173 8.62 -10.54 -33.52
CA ASN A 173 9.70 -11.32 -34.12
C ASN A 173 9.48 -12.83 -33.94
N ASP A 174 10.31 -13.66 -34.56
CA ASP A 174 10.23 -15.11 -34.51
C ASP A 174 10.46 -15.66 -33.09
N GLU A 175 11.31 -15.06 -32.30
CA GLU A 175 11.55 -15.44 -30.90
C GLU A 175 10.27 -15.34 -30.07
N LYS A 176 9.57 -14.19 -30.15
CA LYS A 176 8.29 -14.01 -29.46
C LYS A 176 7.21 -14.92 -30.01
N ASN A 177 7.23 -15.19 -31.32
CA ASN A 177 6.29 -16.14 -31.92
C ASN A 177 6.50 -17.55 -31.36
N ALA A 178 7.73 -18.03 -31.28
CA ALA A 178 8.08 -19.29 -30.64
C ALA A 178 7.67 -19.33 -29.16
N LEU A 179 7.87 -18.23 -28.43
CA LEU A 179 7.46 -18.10 -27.02
C LEU A 179 5.95 -18.20 -26.85
N TYR A 180 5.17 -17.49 -27.68
CA TYR A 180 3.70 -17.56 -27.60
C TYR A 180 3.18 -18.96 -27.96
N LYS A 181 3.83 -19.64 -28.89
CA LYS A 181 3.54 -21.07 -29.22
C LYS A 181 3.80 -21.96 -27.99
N LYS A 182 4.93 -21.77 -27.27
CA LYS A 182 5.21 -22.51 -26.03
C LYS A 182 4.13 -22.31 -24.96
N ILE A 183 3.55 -21.09 -24.84
CA ILE A 183 2.43 -20.82 -23.93
C ILE A 183 1.21 -21.67 -24.32
N VAL A 184 0.83 -21.65 -25.59
CA VAL A 184 -0.34 -22.37 -26.10
C VAL A 184 -0.16 -23.91 -25.96
N ASP A 185 1.04 -24.41 -26.26
CA ASP A 185 1.40 -25.84 -26.18
C ASP A 185 1.71 -26.29 -24.74
N ASN A 186 1.65 -25.37 -23.74
CA ASN A 186 2.00 -25.63 -22.34
C ASN A 186 3.43 -26.21 -22.16
N SER A 187 4.36 -25.82 -23.04
CA SER A 187 5.74 -26.27 -23.09
C SER A 187 6.77 -25.26 -22.56
N LEU A 188 6.31 -24.23 -21.84
CA LEU A 188 7.21 -23.29 -21.17
C LEU A 188 8.15 -24.01 -20.21
N ALA A 189 9.41 -23.59 -20.14
CA ALA A 189 10.33 -24.06 -19.13
C ALA A 189 9.83 -23.69 -17.72
N THR A 190 10.02 -24.59 -16.76
CA THR A 190 9.73 -24.29 -15.35
C THR A 190 10.90 -23.54 -14.77
N PRO A 191 10.75 -22.27 -14.36
CA PRO A 191 11.85 -21.49 -13.83
C PRO A 191 12.30 -22.00 -12.46
N LEU A 192 13.58 -21.86 -12.18
CA LEU A 192 14.19 -22.24 -10.92
C LEU A 192 13.86 -21.16 -9.89
N THR A 193 12.80 -21.37 -9.11
CA THR A 193 12.40 -20.51 -7.99
C THR A 193 12.26 -21.36 -6.72
N TRP A 194 12.30 -20.74 -5.55
CA TRP A 194 12.09 -21.46 -4.30
C TRP A 194 10.73 -22.18 -4.28
N GLU A 195 9.69 -21.58 -4.85
CA GLU A 195 8.35 -22.18 -4.93
C GLU A 195 8.35 -23.44 -5.79
N THR A 196 9.00 -23.39 -6.97
CA THR A 196 9.03 -24.52 -7.89
C THR A 196 9.91 -25.67 -7.37
N GLU A 197 11.03 -25.35 -6.73
CA GLU A 197 11.93 -26.33 -6.13
C GLU A 197 11.27 -27.05 -4.95
N LEU A 198 10.60 -26.31 -4.06
CA LEU A 198 9.87 -26.90 -2.94
C LEU A 198 8.64 -27.70 -3.39
N SER A 199 7.93 -27.22 -4.43
CA SER A 199 6.80 -27.95 -5.01
C SER A 199 7.24 -29.25 -5.70
N ALA A 200 8.49 -29.31 -6.16
CA ALA A 200 9.10 -30.53 -6.72
C ALA A 200 9.56 -31.52 -5.64
N GLY A 201 9.33 -31.22 -4.36
CA GLY A 201 9.68 -32.10 -3.22
C GLY A 201 11.15 -32.08 -2.83
N LYS A 202 11.93 -31.09 -3.31
CA LYS A 202 13.33 -30.95 -2.86
C LYS A 202 13.45 -30.58 -1.41
N ASP A 203 14.54 -30.99 -0.78
CA ASP A 203 14.84 -30.65 0.61
C ASP A 203 14.92 -29.14 0.82
N LYS A 204 14.12 -28.63 1.78
CA LYS A 204 13.98 -27.19 2.05
C LYS A 204 15.30 -26.54 2.40
N LYS A 205 16.12 -27.21 3.25
CA LYS A 205 17.41 -26.67 3.65
C LYS A 205 18.33 -26.46 2.46
N THR A 206 18.50 -27.50 1.65
CA THR A 206 19.34 -27.47 0.46
C THR A 206 18.91 -26.40 -0.55
N VAL A 207 17.58 -26.26 -0.75
CA VAL A 207 17.02 -25.23 -1.66
C VAL A 207 17.35 -23.82 -1.16
N PHE A 208 17.06 -23.52 0.11
CA PHE A 208 17.30 -22.18 0.64
C PHE A 208 18.78 -21.84 0.73
N GLU A 209 19.65 -22.75 1.19
CA GLU A 209 21.09 -22.54 1.23
C GLU A 209 21.68 -22.31 -0.16
N GLY A 210 21.21 -23.05 -1.16
CA GLY A 210 21.61 -22.87 -2.56
C GLY A 210 21.19 -21.53 -3.14
N LEU A 211 19.97 -21.06 -2.85
CA LEU A 211 19.48 -19.77 -3.33
C LEU A 211 20.16 -18.59 -2.62
N LEU A 212 20.40 -18.71 -1.31
CA LEU A 212 21.11 -17.69 -0.54
C LEU A 212 22.57 -17.55 -1.00
N SER A 213 23.29 -18.68 -1.17
CA SER A 213 24.69 -18.67 -1.62
C SER A 213 24.86 -18.03 -3.00
N GLN A 214 23.84 -18.16 -3.88
CA GLN A 214 23.83 -17.59 -5.24
C GLN A 214 23.19 -16.18 -5.29
N ASN A 215 22.76 -15.63 -4.15
CA ASN A 215 22.01 -14.37 -4.07
C ASN A 215 20.80 -14.33 -5.01
N LYS A 216 20.10 -15.47 -5.16
CA LYS A 216 18.92 -15.62 -6.01
C LYS A 216 17.58 -15.56 -5.24
N LEU A 217 17.63 -15.46 -3.92
CA LEU A 217 16.43 -15.27 -3.10
C LEU A 217 16.15 -13.77 -2.98
N GLY A 218 15.06 -13.30 -3.61
CA GLY A 218 14.67 -11.88 -3.54
C GLY A 218 14.32 -11.46 -2.12
N ALA A 219 14.54 -10.18 -1.76
CA ALA A 219 14.38 -9.65 -0.41
C ALA A 219 13.02 -9.97 0.24
N LEU A 220 11.89 -9.75 -0.45
CA LEU A 220 10.56 -10.10 0.08
C LEU A 220 10.40 -11.62 0.29
N ALA A 221 10.98 -12.44 -0.59
CA ALA A 221 10.94 -13.89 -0.43
C ALA A 221 11.77 -14.33 0.78
N LEU A 222 12.93 -13.71 0.99
CA LEU A 222 13.78 -13.96 2.16
C LEU A 222 13.02 -13.61 3.45
N LEU A 223 12.50 -12.38 3.55
CA LEU A 223 11.76 -11.91 4.74
C LEU A 223 10.56 -12.81 5.07
N ARG A 224 9.78 -13.21 4.07
CA ARG A 224 8.60 -14.09 4.26
C ARG A 224 8.95 -15.54 4.61
N ASN A 225 10.15 -15.99 4.32
CA ASN A 225 10.59 -17.36 4.55
C ASN A 225 11.54 -17.54 5.72
N LEU A 226 11.83 -16.49 6.51
CA LEU A 226 12.73 -16.61 7.66
C LEU A 226 12.32 -17.77 8.60
N ARG A 227 11.06 -17.80 9.03
CA ARG A 227 10.53 -18.89 9.85
C ARG A 227 10.66 -20.27 9.18
N ASN A 228 10.37 -20.36 7.87
CA ASN A 228 10.52 -21.61 7.12
C ASN A 228 11.98 -22.06 7.04
N MET A 229 12.91 -21.13 6.90
CA MET A 229 14.35 -21.41 6.89
C MET A 229 14.85 -21.88 8.24
N GLU A 230 14.39 -21.27 9.34
CA GLU A 230 14.69 -21.72 10.71
C GLU A 230 14.17 -23.13 10.95
N GLN A 231 12.90 -23.39 10.62
CA GLN A 231 12.30 -24.73 10.74
C GLN A 231 13.02 -25.79 9.90
N ALA A 232 13.57 -25.41 8.76
CA ALA A 232 14.37 -26.28 7.90
C ALA A 232 15.84 -26.38 8.35
N GLN A 233 16.21 -25.73 9.45
CA GLN A 233 17.59 -25.72 9.97
C GLN A 233 18.63 -25.21 8.95
N VAL A 234 18.25 -24.20 8.15
CA VAL A 234 19.18 -23.45 7.28
C VAL A 234 20.24 -22.79 8.14
N SER A 235 21.48 -22.75 7.66
CA SER A 235 22.59 -22.13 8.38
C SER A 235 22.25 -20.69 8.78
N GLN A 236 22.32 -20.39 10.07
CA GLN A 236 22.06 -19.04 10.62
C GLN A 236 22.95 -17.99 9.96
N ARG A 237 24.23 -18.35 9.71
CA ARG A 237 25.18 -17.50 8.99
C ARG A 237 24.72 -17.20 7.57
N ALA A 238 24.20 -18.20 6.84
CA ALA A 238 23.70 -18.01 5.49
C ALA A 238 22.47 -17.08 5.47
N ILE A 239 21.59 -17.17 6.47
CA ILE A 239 20.42 -16.27 6.61
C ILE A 239 20.90 -14.84 6.90
N VAL A 240 21.82 -14.64 7.84
CA VAL A 240 22.39 -13.33 8.19
C VAL A 240 23.06 -12.70 6.95
N ASP A 241 23.94 -13.46 6.29
CA ASP A 241 24.59 -12.99 5.04
C ASP A 241 23.56 -12.62 3.96
N GLY A 242 22.46 -13.37 3.86
CA GLY A 242 21.35 -13.07 2.95
C GLY A 242 20.62 -11.77 3.30
N ILE A 243 20.34 -11.52 4.58
CA ILE A 243 19.71 -10.27 5.04
C ILE A 243 20.63 -9.07 4.78
N GLU A 244 21.91 -9.18 5.05
CA GLU A 244 22.89 -8.10 4.86
C GLU A 244 23.10 -7.74 3.38
N LYS A 245 23.01 -8.72 2.48
CA LYS A 245 23.24 -8.56 1.03
C LYS A 245 21.97 -8.26 0.23
N MET A 246 20.78 -8.42 0.80
CA MET A 246 19.54 -8.24 0.05
C MET A 246 19.36 -6.81 -0.45
N ASN A 247 18.76 -6.65 -1.62
CA ASN A 247 18.33 -5.35 -2.13
C ASN A 247 17.09 -4.88 -1.36
N VAL A 248 17.27 -3.87 -0.52
CA VAL A 248 16.22 -3.34 0.37
C VAL A 248 15.34 -2.26 -0.26
N ARG A 249 15.71 -1.77 -1.46
CA ARG A 249 15.00 -0.66 -2.12
C ARG A 249 13.55 -1.01 -2.41
N GLY A 250 12.62 -0.17 -1.98
CA GLY A 250 11.17 -0.37 -2.16
C GLY A 250 10.56 -1.46 -1.25
N ILE A 251 11.29 -1.91 -0.22
CA ILE A 251 10.74 -2.80 0.80
C ILE A 251 10.18 -1.95 1.94
N MET A 252 8.88 -2.10 2.18
CA MET A 252 8.18 -1.36 3.24
C MET A 252 8.68 -1.72 4.64
N PRO A 253 8.78 -0.76 5.56
CA PRO A 253 9.22 -0.99 6.94
C PRO A 253 8.48 -2.11 7.65
N TYR A 254 7.17 -2.23 7.45
CA TYR A 254 6.37 -3.28 8.09
C TYR A 254 6.79 -4.71 7.69
N ASN A 255 7.39 -4.91 6.50
CA ASN A 255 7.87 -6.23 6.10
C ASN A 255 9.03 -6.70 6.98
N PHE A 256 9.90 -5.78 7.37
CA PHE A 256 11.01 -6.09 8.28
C PHE A 256 10.51 -6.33 9.70
N TYR A 257 9.58 -5.48 10.18
CA TYR A 257 8.96 -5.64 11.49
C TYR A 257 8.21 -6.98 11.61
N THR A 258 7.42 -7.31 10.61
CA THR A 258 6.71 -8.59 10.54
C THR A 258 7.66 -9.77 10.51
N ALA A 259 8.73 -9.70 9.69
CA ALA A 259 9.76 -10.73 9.64
C ALA A 259 10.44 -10.93 10.99
N ASN A 260 10.75 -9.84 11.72
CA ASN A 260 11.30 -9.88 13.06
C ASN A 260 10.35 -10.56 14.07
N LYS A 261 9.07 -10.20 14.03
CA LYS A 261 8.04 -10.80 14.89
C LYS A 261 7.92 -12.31 14.68
N TYR A 262 7.92 -12.78 13.41
CA TYR A 262 7.78 -14.21 13.11
C TYR A 262 9.06 -15.04 13.27
N SER A 263 10.24 -14.41 13.32
CA SER A 263 11.50 -15.04 13.70
C SER A 263 11.82 -14.86 15.19
N GLU A 264 10.81 -14.53 16.01
CA GLU A 264 10.93 -14.37 17.47
C GLU A 264 12.13 -13.49 17.88
N GLY A 265 12.47 -12.50 17.04
CA GLY A 265 13.57 -11.58 17.27
C GLY A 265 14.97 -12.15 17.01
N THR A 266 15.10 -13.37 16.49
CA THR A 266 16.41 -14.02 16.24
C THR A 266 17.35 -13.16 15.41
N TYR A 267 16.81 -12.38 14.44
CA TYR A 267 17.57 -11.53 13.52
C TYR A 267 17.30 -10.04 13.71
N SER A 268 16.82 -9.61 14.89
CA SER A 268 16.38 -8.24 15.17
C SER A 268 17.37 -7.19 14.70
N LYS A 269 18.65 -7.32 15.07
CA LYS A 269 19.69 -6.36 14.73
C LYS A 269 19.87 -6.21 13.22
N GLN A 270 19.94 -7.31 12.49
CA GLN A 270 20.15 -7.33 11.04
C GLN A 270 18.92 -6.78 10.31
N LEU A 271 17.72 -7.18 10.72
CA LEU A 271 16.45 -6.73 10.14
C LEU A 271 16.22 -5.23 10.39
N GLU A 272 16.51 -4.73 11.60
CA GLU A 272 16.42 -3.32 11.91
C GLU A 272 17.43 -2.50 11.08
N THR A 273 18.67 -2.97 11.00
CA THR A 273 19.70 -2.33 10.16
C THR A 273 19.26 -2.27 8.69
N ALA A 274 18.69 -3.36 8.17
CA ALA A 274 18.18 -3.42 6.80
C ALA A 274 16.95 -2.51 6.59
N MET A 275 16.05 -2.41 7.57
CA MET A 275 14.90 -1.51 7.56
C MET A 275 15.33 -0.04 7.49
N LEU A 276 16.25 0.36 8.36
CA LEU A 276 16.77 1.73 8.39
C LEU A 276 17.53 2.07 7.11
N LYS A 277 18.28 1.10 6.55
CA LYS A 277 18.92 1.25 5.23
C LYS A 277 17.88 1.44 4.13
N ALA A 278 16.78 0.64 4.14
CA ALA A 278 15.69 0.80 3.18
C ALA A 278 15.06 2.19 3.24
N ALA A 279 14.86 2.72 4.46
CA ALA A 279 14.34 4.07 4.65
C ALA A 279 15.26 5.13 4.05
N ARG A 280 16.57 5.08 4.34
CA ARG A 280 17.57 6.02 3.79
C ARG A 280 17.69 5.98 2.26
N GLU A 281 17.53 4.81 1.66
CA GLU A 281 17.62 4.65 0.20
C GLU A 281 16.33 5.03 -0.54
N THR A 282 15.21 5.11 0.19
CA THR A 282 13.89 5.32 -0.41
C THR A 282 13.39 6.75 -0.23
N PHE A 283 13.69 7.39 0.91
CA PHE A 283 13.10 8.67 1.29
C PHE A 283 14.13 9.79 1.34
N ASP A 284 13.75 10.96 0.81
CA ASP A 284 14.47 12.21 1.07
C ASP A 284 14.21 12.65 2.51
N LYS A 285 15.21 13.22 3.16
CA LYS A 285 15.10 13.69 4.52
C LYS A 285 14.21 14.93 4.60
N LEU A 286 13.23 14.91 5.50
CA LEU A 286 12.35 16.04 5.80
C LEU A 286 13.06 17.01 6.74
N GLU A 287 13.33 18.21 6.27
CA GLU A 287 13.99 19.25 7.06
C GLU A 287 13.05 19.83 8.13
N GLY A 288 13.63 20.39 9.21
CA GLY A 288 12.90 21.03 10.28
C GLY A 288 12.39 20.10 11.38
N ASN A 289 11.55 20.66 12.28
CA ASN A 289 11.07 19.99 13.48
C ASN A 289 9.71 19.33 13.24
N THR A 290 9.66 18.01 13.25
CA THR A 290 8.47 17.20 12.97
C THR A 290 7.85 16.67 14.26
N LEU A 291 6.54 16.88 14.44
CA LEU A 291 5.72 16.14 15.41
C LEU A 291 5.08 14.94 14.71
N PHE A 292 5.30 13.75 15.25
CA PHE A 292 4.73 12.53 14.77
C PHE A 292 3.79 11.92 15.81
N MET A 293 2.51 11.83 15.49
CA MET A 293 1.45 11.34 16.37
C MET A 293 0.95 9.98 15.84
N VAL A 294 1.05 8.94 16.64
CA VAL A 294 0.64 7.57 16.27
C VAL A 294 -0.57 7.16 17.11
N ASP A 295 -1.67 6.93 16.45
CA ASP A 295 -2.90 6.43 17.06
C ASP A 295 -2.70 4.98 17.53
N VAL A 296 -2.93 4.75 18.82
CA VAL A 296 -2.91 3.44 19.46
C VAL A 296 -4.25 3.08 20.08
N SER A 297 -5.33 3.65 19.59
CA SER A 297 -6.70 3.33 20.00
C SER A 297 -7.11 1.91 19.62
N GLY A 298 -8.20 1.43 20.21
CA GLY A 298 -8.66 0.06 20.03
C GLY A 298 -9.00 -0.31 18.60
N SER A 299 -9.50 0.62 17.78
CA SER A 299 -9.82 0.42 16.35
C SER A 299 -8.58 0.11 15.50
N MET A 300 -7.40 0.60 15.90
CA MET A 300 -6.12 0.33 15.24
C MET A 300 -5.66 -1.15 15.34
N ASN A 301 -6.31 -1.97 16.16
CA ASN A 301 -6.10 -3.43 16.17
C ASN A 301 -6.70 -4.13 14.95
N SER A 302 -7.52 -3.44 14.17
CA SER A 302 -8.07 -3.99 12.94
C SER A 302 -6.93 -4.41 12.00
N LYS A 303 -7.15 -5.53 11.27
CA LYS A 303 -6.16 -6.00 10.31
C LYS A 303 -6.04 -5.01 9.16
N LEU A 304 -4.81 -4.76 8.72
CA LEU A 304 -4.52 -3.93 7.55
C LEU A 304 -5.23 -4.46 6.30
N ALA A 305 -5.42 -5.78 6.23
CA ALA A 305 -6.13 -6.48 5.18
C ALA A 305 -6.65 -7.84 5.69
N GLY A 306 -7.74 -8.37 5.13
CA GLY A 306 -8.45 -9.56 5.65
C GLY A 306 -7.60 -10.81 5.84
N LYS A 307 -6.54 -10.99 5.00
CA LYS A 307 -5.56 -12.09 5.12
C LYS A 307 -4.24 -11.65 5.74
N SER A 308 -4.10 -10.38 6.07
CA SER A 308 -2.91 -9.88 6.74
C SER A 308 -2.96 -10.26 8.22
N GLU A 309 -1.82 -10.67 8.76
CA GLU A 309 -1.65 -10.80 10.20
C GLU A 309 -1.16 -9.48 10.83
N VAL A 310 -0.89 -8.47 10.00
CA VAL A 310 -0.46 -7.13 10.41
C VAL A 310 -1.68 -6.26 10.65
N SER A 311 -1.76 -5.63 11.82
CA SER A 311 -2.78 -4.64 12.16
C SER A 311 -2.46 -3.25 11.60
N CYS A 312 -3.46 -2.36 11.57
CA CYS A 312 -3.26 -0.94 11.26
C CYS A 312 -2.28 -0.29 12.24
N GLY A 313 -2.36 -0.65 13.53
CA GLY A 313 -1.42 -0.17 14.56
C GLY A 313 0.02 -0.63 14.32
N GLU A 314 0.24 -1.91 13.98
CA GLU A 314 1.58 -2.42 13.66
C GLU A 314 2.15 -1.76 12.38
N ALA A 315 1.31 -1.50 11.41
CA ALA A 315 1.71 -0.79 10.22
C ALA A 315 2.10 0.67 10.54
N ALA A 316 1.27 1.39 11.31
CA ALA A 316 1.58 2.75 11.77
C ALA A 316 2.87 2.79 12.60
N ALA A 317 3.03 1.83 13.52
CA ALA A 317 4.20 1.66 14.35
C ALA A 317 5.49 1.45 13.53
N SER A 318 5.41 0.68 12.46
CA SER A 318 6.56 0.45 11.58
C SER A 318 7.00 1.71 10.80
N LEU A 319 6.07 2.63 10.48
CA LEU A 319 6.42 3.95 9.94
C LEU A 319 7.09 4.82 11.00
N ALA A 320 6.58 4.80 12.24
CA ALA A 320 7.19 5.52 13.34
C ALA A 320 8.65 5.07 13.56
N ALA A 321 8.93 3.78 13.41
CA ALA A 321 10.26 3.19 13.62
C ALA A 321 11.37 3.77 12.72
N ILE A 322 11.03 4.37 11.59
CA ILE A 322 12.01 4.94 10.64
C ILE A 322 12.10 6.47 10.72
N MET A 323 11.40 7.13 11.65
CA MET A 323 11.34 8.60 11.70
C MET A 323 12.70 9.27 11.87
N ASP A 324 13.61 8.71 12.67
CA ASP A 324 14.98 9.21 12.81
C ASP A 324 15.76 9.26 11.46
N GLU A 325 15.41 8.39 10.52
CA GLU A 325 16.05 8.36 9.20
C GLU A 325 15.39 9.32 8.21
N VAL A 326 14.10 9.55 8.39
CA VAL A 326 13.28 10.33 7.45
C VAL A 326 13.20 11.81 7.86
N CYS A 327 13.29 12.14 9.15
CA CYS A 327 13.23 13.52 9.66
C CYS A 327 14.59 14.03 10.14
N GLU A 328 14.79 15.33 10.03
CA GLU A 328 15.97 16.00 10.62
C GLU A 328 15.87 16.03 12.14
N PHE A 329 14.74 16.52 12.64
CA PHE A 329 14.37 16.50 14.05
C PHE A 329 12.96 15.97 14.19
N ASP A 330 12.74 15.06 15.12
CA ASP A 330 11.43 14.48 15.37
C ASP A 330 11.10 14.34 16.84
N LYS A 331 9.80 14.38 17.12
CA LYS A 331 9.22 13.95 18.39
C LYS A 331 8.09 13.00 18.10
N VAL A 332 8.16 11.80 18.63
CA VAL A 332 7.15 10.78 18.45
C VAL A 332 6.30 10.65 19.70
N TYR A 333 4.99 10.72 19.52
CA TYR A 333 3.98 10.46 20.55
C TYR A 333 3.04 9.35 20.07
N THR A 334 2.72 8.43 20.95
CA THR A 334 1.54 7.60 20.82
C THR A 334 0.36 8.31 21.47
N PHE A 335 -0.84 8.06 21.03
CA PHE A 335 -2.04 8.61 21.67
C PHE A 335 -3.25 7.67 21.55
N ASP A 336 -4.06 7.71 22.59
CA ASP A 336 -5.43 7.20 22.66
C ASP A 336 -6.32 8.37 23.15
N MET A 337 -6.77 8.37 24.39
CA MET A 337 -7.39 9.52 25.08
C MET A 337 -6.36 10.50 25.62
N ASP A 338 -5.10 10.06 25.78
CA ASP A 338 -3.97 10.84 26.27
C ASP A 338 -2.71 10.68 25.40
N PRO A 339 -1.90 11.74 25.24
CA PRO A 339 -0.65 11.65 24.50
C PRO A 339 0.50 11.13 25.37
N HIS A 340 1.28 10.19 24.84
CA HIS A 340 2.43 9.59 25.52
C HIS A 340 3.69 9.73 24.67
N GLN A 341 4.66 10.53 25.15
CA GLN A 341 5.93 10.68 24.44
C GLN A 341 6.74 9.38 24.53
N THR A 342 7.22 8.90 23.39
CA THR A 342 8.16 7.80 23.33
C THR A 342 9.56 8.28 22.97
N ARG A 343 10.58 7.66 23.58
CA ARG A 343 12.01 7.88 23.28
C ARG A 343 12.66 6.66 22.63
N SER A 344 11.88 5.60 22.47
CA SER A 344 12.33 4.40 21.80
C SER A 344 12.57 4.66 20.30
N LYS A 345 13.41 3.85 19.67
CA LYS A 345 13.75 3.92 18.24
C LYS A 345 13.65 2.54 17.61
N GLY A 346 13.61 2.49 16.28
CA GLY A 346 13.58 1.25 15.54
C GLY A 346 12.47 0.29 15.97
N PHE A 347 12.76 -0.99 16.10
CA PHE A 347 11.76 -1.98 16.49
C PHE A 347 11.21 -1.79 17.91
N ALA A 348 12.00 -1.26 18.83
CA ALA A 348 11.51 -0.94 20.18
C ALA A 348 10.43 0.16 20.15
N LEU A 349 10.53 1.13 19.22
CA LEU A 349 9.49 2.12 18.98
C LEU A 349 8.25 1.47 18.34
N ALA A 350 8.45 0.59 17.36
CA ALA A 350 7.33 -0.13 16.73
C ALA A 350 6.56 -0.97 17.76
N ASP A 351 7.25 -1.67 18.67
CA ASP A 351 6.61 -2.45 19.74
C ASP A 351 5.84 -1.56 20.74
N ALA A 352 6.36 -0.37 21.05
CA ALA A 352 5.67 0.60 21.89
C ALA A 352 4.38 1.12 21.22
N CYS A 353 4.41 1.37 19.92
CA CYS A 353 3.28 1.87 19.15
C CYS A 353 2.25 0.77 18.74
N SER A 354 2.59 -0.51 18.83
CA SER A 354 1.70 -1.60 18.40
C SER A 354 0.68 -2.04 19.45
N ARG A 355 0.75 -1.49 20.67
CA ARG A 355 -0.15 -1.85 21.77
C ARG A 355 -1.38 -0.95 21.77
N CYS A 356 -2.39 -1.34 21.00
CA CYS A 356 -3.59 -0.54 20.77
C CYS A 356 -4.71 -0.90 21.76
N SER A 357 -5.30 0.13 22.40
CA SER A 357 -6.43 -0.01 23.33
C SER A 357 -7.14 1.35 23.55
N GLY A 358 -8.35 1.31 24.11
CA GLY A 358 -9.09 2.52 24.51
C GLY A 358 -9.78 3.26 23.35
N GLY A 359 -10.27 4.45 23.63
CA GLY A 359 -10.88 5.37 22.67
C GLY A 359 -9.84 6.27 21.98
N THR A 360 -10.30 7.28 21.23
CA THR A 360 -9.42 8.15 20.43
C THR A 360 -9.79 9.61 20.58
N ASP A 361 -8.85 10.45 21.02
CA ASP A 361 -8.94 11.91 21.01
C ASP A 361 -7.79 12.53 20.20
N VAL A 362 -7.88 12.49 18.89
CA VAL A 362 -6.85 13.01 17.97
C VAL A 362 -6.58 14.50 18.21
N GLN A 363 -7.65 15.30 18.26
CA GLN A 363 -7.55 16.75 18.36
C GLN A 363 -7.03 17.18 19.74
N GLY A 364 -7.61 16.65 20.82
CA GLY A 364 -7.21 16.98 22.17
C GLY A 364 -5.78 16.56 22.48
N CYS A 365 -5.37 15.37 22.07
CA CYS A 365 -3.99 14.89 22.24
C CYS A 365 -2.99 15.77 21.48
N THR A 366 -3.27 16.07 20.20
CA THR A 366 -2.40 16.93 19.39
C THR A 366 -2.30 18.34 19.99
N ASN A 367 -3.42 18.93 20.43
CA ASN A 367 -3.45 20.24 21.07
C ASN A 367 -2.56 20.27 22.32
N ARG A 368 -2.73 19.29 23.22
CA ARG A 368 -1.94 19.20 24.47
C ARG A 368 -0.44 19.10 24.19
N VAL A 369 -0.03 18.33 23.18
CA VAL A 369 1.38 18.20 22.82
C VAL A 369 1.94 19.50 22.26
N VAL A 370 1.23 20.14 21.33
CA VAL A 370 1.68 21.37 20.68
C VAL A 370 1.71 22.54 21.68
N ASP A 371 0.66 22.70 22.50
CA ASP A 371 0.55 23.78 23.47
C ASP A 371 1.60 23.67 24.60
N ALA A 372 2.00 22.43 24.95
CA ALA A 372 3.05 22.18 25.95
C ALA A 372 4.48 22.32 25.40
N ASN A 373 4.65 22.40 24.08
CA ASN A 373 5.97 22.43 23.47
C ASN A 373 6.50 23.85 23.31
N THR A 374 7.73 24.11 23.81
CA THR A 374 8.37 25.43 23.74
C THR A 374 9.01 25.73 22.38
N ARG A 375 9.44 24.68 21.63
CA ARG A 375 10.00 24.81 20.28
C ARG A 375 8.88 24.61 19.26
N PRO A 376 8.62 25.54 18.34
CA PRO A 376 7.58 25.35 17.34
C PRO A 376 7.88 24.14 16.46
N PHE A 377 6.81 23.50 16.00
CA PHE A 377 6.90 22.46 14.98
C PHE A 377 6.74 23.08 13.59
N ASP A 378 7.56 22.64 12.66
CA ASP A 378 7.44 22.98 11.23
C ASP A 378 6.42 22.05 10.55
N ARG A 379 6.27 20.84 11.10
CA ARG A 379 5.40 19.80 10.54
C ARG A 379 4.73 18.97 11.63
N VAL A 380 3.48 18.58 11.38
CA VAL A 380 2.78 17.54 12.15
C VAL A 380 2.28 16.45 11.20
N ILE A 381 2.58 15.20 11.52
CA ILE A 381 2.12 14.00 10.82
C ILE A 381 1.35 13.14 11.82
N ILE A 382 0.08 12.91 11.57
CA ILE A 382 -0.79 12.10 12.42
C ILE A 382 -1.14 10.83 11.65
N ILE A 383 -0.83 9.66 12.21
CA ILE A 383 -1.29 8.37 11.65
C ILE A 383 -2.45 7.89 12.50
N THR A 384 -3.61 7.70 11.88
CA THR A 384 -4.86 7.34 12.56
C THR A 384 -5.84 6.72 11.56
N ASP A 385 -6.88 6.07 12.04
CA ASP A 385 -8.05 5.71 11.25
C ASP A 385 -9.12 6.83 11.20
N GLU A 386 -8.78 8.00 11.74
CA GLU A 386 -9.64 9.21 11.82
C GLU A 386 -10.93 9.03 12.63
N GLN A 387 -11.05 7.99 13.43
CA GLN A 387 -12.20 7.80 14.31
C GLN A 387 -11.92 8.48 15.66
N SER A 388 -12.35 9.73 15.82
CA SER A 388 -12.04 10.55 16.98
C SER A 388 -13.30 11.01 17.70
N SER A 389 -13.27 10.95 19.02
CA SER A 389 -14.28 11.57 19.92
C SER A 389 -14.03 13.05 20.15
N GLY A 390 -12.85 13.57 19.76
CA GLY A 390 -12.39 14.93 20.07
C GLY A 390 -13.11 16.06 19.33
N GLY A 391 -12.79 17.30 19.72
CA GLY A 391 -13.42 18.52 19.23
C GLY A 391 -12.73 19.13 18.01
N CYS A 392 -12.01 20.26 18.22
CA CYS A 392 -11.32 21.00 17.17
C CYS A 392 -9.83 21.14 17.48
N PHE A 393 -9.02 21.28 16.45
CA PHE A 393 -7.62 21.65 16.61
C PHE A 393 -7.48 23.08 17.14
N SER A 394 -6.51 23.30 18.03
CA SER A 394 -6.19 24.61 18.60
C SER A 394 -5.61 25.54 17.52
N LYS A 395 -5.63 26.85 17.80
CA LYS A 395 -4.99 27.83 16.93
C LYS A 395 -3.49 27.60 16.78
N ALA A 396 -2.83 27.02 17.78
CA ALA A 396 -1.42 26.68 17.73
C ALA A 396 -1.15 25.56 16.71
N VAL A 397 -1.94 24.49 16.75
CA VAL A 397 -1.87 23.41 15.75
C VAL A 397 -2.17 23.93 14.33
N LEU A 398 -3.22 24.75 14.18
CA LEU A 398 -3.60 25.29 12.86
C LEU A 398 -2.54 26.21 12.24
N ARG A 399 -1.66 26.82 13.06
CA ARG A 399 -0.55 27.66 12.59
C ARG A 399 0.69 26.87 12.15
N ILE A 400 0.78 25.57 12.43
CA ILE A 400 1.88 24.74 11.93
C ILE A 400 1.84 24.79 10.41
N PRO A 401 2.96 25.09 9.72
CA PRO A 401 2.98 25.22 8.26
C PRO A 401 2.50 23.96 7.55
N HIS A 402 3.06 22.80 7.88
CA HIS A 402 2.79 21.54 7.22
C HIS A 402 2.01 20.57 8.11
N LYS A 403 0.83 20.18 7.69
CA LYS A 403 -0.11 19.37 8.49
C LYS A 403 -0.65 18.21 7.67
N TYR A 404 -0.36 16.98 8.12
CA TYR A 404 -0.74 15.75 7.42
C TYR A 404 -1.49 14.79 8.32
N ILE A 405 -2.54 14.19 7.79
CA ILE A 405 -3.19 13.01 8.36
C ILE A 405 -2.97 11.85 7.41
N VAL A 406 -2.31 10.80 7.89
CA VAL A 406 -2.15 9.53 7.20
C VAL A 406 -3.27 8.62 7.67
N ASN A 407 -4.25 8.41 6.79
CA ASN A 407 -5.39 7.54 7.08
C ASN A 407 -5.06 6.10 6.71
N VAL A 408 -5.13 5.21 7.68
CA VAL A 408 -4.82 3.78 7.50
C VAL A 408 -6.06 2.91 7.33
N ALA A 409 -7.27 3.50 7.38
CA ALA A 409 -8.53 2.75 7.28
C ALA A 409 -9.55 3.43 6.36
N PRO A 410 -10.43 2.65 5.70
CA PRO A 410 -11.36 3.15 4.67
C PRO A 410 -12.71 3.60 5.24
N TYR A 411 -12.75 4.39 6.33
CA TYR A 411 -14.02 4.86 6.87
C TYR A 411 -14.72 5.88 5.98
N GLN A 412 -16.04 5.97 6.15
CA GLN A 412 -16.87 6.84 5.33
C GLN A 412 -16.71 8.32 5.69
N PHE A 413 -16.41 8.63 6.94
CA PHE A 413 -16.24 9.97 7.47
C PHE A 413 -14.86 10.13 8.11
N GLY A 414 -14.33 11.34 8.08
CA GLY A 414 -13.03 11.68 8.65
C GLY A 414 -13.04 13.08 9.28
N ILE A 415 -11.90 13.47 9.80
CA ILE A 415 -11.70 14.70 10.56
C ILE A 415 -10.80 15.70 9.81
N ALA A 416 -10.92 17.01 10.14
CA ALA A 416 -9.97 18.06 9.76
C ALA A 416 -9.68 18.26 8.26
N TYR A 417 -10.60 17.94 7.38
CA TYR A 417 -10.43 18.06 5.91
C TYR A 417 -10.16 19.47 5.41
N ASP A 418 -10.54 20.50 6.18
CA ASP A 418 -10.32 21.91 5.80
C ASP A 418 -8.94 22.44 6.24
N ALA A 419 -8.19 21.69 7.06
CA ALA A 419 -6.97 22.18 7.69
C ALA A 419 -5.74 21.28 7.49
N PHE A 420 -5.93 20.01 7.20
CA PHE A 420 -4.88 19.01 7.04
C PHE A 420 -4.91 18.41 5.63
N ILE A 421 -3.72 18.07 5.13
CA ILE A 421 -3.58 17.28 3.91
C ILE A 421 -3.76 15.82 4.28
N HIS A 422 -4.71 15.17 3.64
CA HIS A 422 -5.01 13.75 3.86
C HIS A 422 -4.24 12.89 2.88
N ILE A 423 -3.46 11.96 3.42
CA ILE A 423 -2.75 10.92 2.68
C ILE A 423 -3.47 9.61 2.99
N ASN A 424 -4.09 9.03 1.98
CA ASN A 424 -4.83 7.79 2.15
C ASN A 424 -3.94 6.62 1.75
N GLY A 425 -3.93 5.60 2.61
CA GLY A 425 -3.20 4.37 2.34
C GLY A 425 -1.90 4.25 3.11
N PHE A 426 -1.34 3.06 2.99
CA PHE A 426 -0.15 2.64 3.69
C PHE A 426 0.91 2.20 2.66
N SER A 427 1.70 3.13 2.18
CA SER A 427 2.76 2.86 1.20
C SER A 427 4.04 3.61 1.52
N ASP A 428 5.13 3.20 0.91
CA ASP A 428 6.41 3.90 0.88
C ASP A 428 6.32 5.29 0.21
N GLY A 429 5.26 5.56 -0.54
CA GLY A 429 5.01 6.86 -1.15
C GLY A 429 4.68 7.99 -0.18
N ILE A 430 4.31 7.73 1.08
CA ILE A 430 3.85 8.75 2.04
C ILE A 430 4.91 9.82 2.26
N PHE A 431 6.10 9.46 2.68
CA PHE A 431 7.18 10.42 2.96
C PHE A 431 7.71 11.09 1.69
N LYS A 432 7.72 10.36 0.57
CA LYS A 432 8.05 10.92 -0.74
C LYS A 432 7.05 11.99 -1.15
N TYR A 433 5.75 11.71 -0.99
CA TYR A 433 4.70 12.67 -1.28
C TYR A 433 4.85 13.93 -0.41
N ILE A 434 5.07 13.77 0.90
CA ILE A 434 5.28 14.90 1.81
C ILE A 434 6.46 15.75 1.34
N ALA A 435 7.62 15.13 1.08
CA ALA A 435 8.82 15.83 0.64
C ALA A 435 8.62 16.58 -0.70
N GLU A 436 7.95 15.95 -1.68
CA GLU A 436 7.66 16.57 -2.97
C GLU A 436 6.66 17.73 -2.83
N TYR A 437 5.61 17.54 -2.03
CA TYR A 437 4.60 18.57 -1.79
C TYR A 437 5.20 19.81 -1.12
N GLU A 438 6.03 19.66 -0.10
CA GLU A 438 6.68 20.78 0.58
C GLU A 438 7.66 21.54 -0.33
N LYS A 439 8.43 20.82 -1.16
CA LYS A 439 9.27 21.42 -2.19
C LYS A 439 8.47 22.23 -3.24
N MET A 440 7.26 21.80 -3.55
CA MET A 440 6.37 22.54 -4.47
C MET A 440 5.83 23.81 -3.80
N CYS A 441 5.42 23.74 -2.53
CA CYS A 441 4.93 24.90 -1.78
C CYS A 441 6.02 25.97 -1.66
N ALA A 442 7.25 25.60 -1.29
CA ALA A 442 8.39 26.51 -1.18
C ALA A 442 8.68 27.27 -2.49
N LYS A 443 8.59 26.60 -3.64
CA LYS A 443 8.79 27.23 -4.96
C LYS A 443 7.65 28.17 -5.38
N SER A 444 6.47 28.06 -4.79
CA SER A 444 5.33 28.95 -5.10
C SER A 444 5.33 30.23 -4.27
N GLU A 445 6.17 30.29 -3.24
CA GLU A 445 6.37 31.47 -2.36
C GLU A 445 7.58 32.34 -2.80
N GLU A 446 8.44 31.82 -3.68
CA GLU A 446 9.49 32.58 -4.39
C GLU A 446 8.94 33.25 -5.67
#